data_85c8fccead202f5b4a3603325c06af89
#
_entry.id   85c8fccead202f5b4a3603325c06af89
#
_cell.length_a   1.000
_cell.length_b   1.000
_cell.length_c   1.000
_cell.angle_alpha   90.00
_cell.angle_beta   90.00
_cell.angle_gamma   90.00
#
_symmetry.space_group_name_H-M   'P 1'
#
loop_
_entity.id
_entity.type
_entity.pdbx_description
1 polymer ?
#
loop_
_entity_poly.entity_id
_entity_poly.type
_entity_poly.pdbx_seq_one_letter_code
_entity_poly.pdbx_strand_id
1 'polypeptide(L)'
;SISEEALKNTSVRLNPSGSVLIAMYGATIGKLGILTFPATTNQACCACSPLDGINNHYLFYYLLSQKDNFVYRSVGGAQPNISKEKIVTTLMPVPPYEEQRQILDKIDIFFDLIRDIEKSLN
;
A
#
# COMPACT_ATOMS: atom_id res chain seq x y z
N SER A 1 -1.52 3.74 -26.11
CA SER A 1 -0.81 2.72 -25.32
C SER A 1 0.69 2.96 -25.37
N ILE A 2 1.36 2.68 -24.28
CA ILE A 2 2.81 2.79 -24.21
C ILE A 2 3.41 1.54 -24.86
N SER A 3 4.29 1.71 -25.84
CA SER A 3 4.97 0.59 -26.49
C SER A 3 5.96 -0.08 -25.53
N GLU A 4 6.29 -1.35 -25.79
CA GLU A 4 7.32 -2.05 -25.01
C GLU A 4 8.65 -1.30 -25.03
N GLU A 5 9.00 -0.71 -26.16
CA GLU A 5 10.24 0.04 -26.30
C GLU A 5 10.23 1.28 -25.40
N ALA A 6 9.11 2.00 -25.33
CA ALA A 6 8.95 3.13 -24.44
C ALA A 6 9.06 2.71 -22.96
N LEU A 7 8.49 1.55 -22.60
CA LEU A 7 8.60 1.00 -21.24
C LEU A 7 10.04 0.66 -20.88
N LYS A 8 10.84 0.18 -21.83
CA LYS A 8 12.25 -0.13 -21.58
C LYS A 8 13.11 1.11 -21.40
N ASN A 9 12.75 2.21 -22.09
CA ASN A 9 13.56 3.44 -22.12
C ASN A 9 13.15 4.48 -21.10
N THR A 10 12.08 4.23 -20.36
CA THR A 10 11.61 5.13 -19.29
C THR A 10 11.75 4.47 -17.92
N SER A 11 11.67 5.28 -16.86
CA SER A 11 11.63 4.76 -15.49
C SER A 11 10.26 4.18 -15.12
N VAL A 12 9.33 4.21 -16.07
CA VAL A 12 7.97 3.68 -15.87
C VAL A 12 8.01 2.15 -15.99
N ARG A 13 7.48 1.46 -14.98
CA ARG A 13 7.42 0.00 -14.94
C ARG A 13 5.99 -0.47 -14.91
N LEU A 14 5.74 -1.60 -15.54
CA LEU A 14 4.46 -2.29 -15.43
C LEU A 14 4.45 -3.10 -14.13
N ASN A 15 3.54 -2.74 -13.24
CA ASN A 15 3.37 -3.46 -11.98
C ASN A 15 2.27 -4.51 -12.13
N PRO A 16 2.46 -5.73 -11.62
CA PRO A 16 1.45 -6.78 -11.75
C PRO A 16 0.22 -6.51 -10.90
N SER A 17 -0.89 -7.16 -11.25
CA SER A 17 -2.08 -7.21 -10.42
C SER A 17 -1.71 -7.71 -9.01
N GLY A 18 -2.34 -7.16 -8.00
CA GLY A 18 -2.05 -7.50 -6.61
C GLY A 18 -0.96 -6.64 -5.97
N SER A 19 -0.30 -5.78 -6.73
CA SER A 19 0.69 -4.86 -6.17
C SER A 19 0.03 -3.87 -5.22
N VAL A 20 0.66 -3.62 -4.09
CA VAL A 20 0.21 -2.61 -3.13
C VAL A 20 0.91 -1.30 -3.44
N LEU A 21 0.12 -0.25 -3.59
CA LEU A 21 0.62 1.09 -3.94
C LEU A 21 0.53 2.01 -2.73
N ILE A 22 1.56 2.83 -2.56
CA ILE A 22 1.56 3.87 -1.52
C ILE A 22 1.99 5.20 -2.13
N ALA A 23 1.20 6.25 -1.87
CA ALA A 23 1.52 7.60 -2.33
C ALA A 23 2.63 8.21 -1.47
N MET A 24 3.60 8.86 -2.13
CA MET A 24 4.82 9.34 -1.49
C MET A 24 4.88 10.85 -1.32
N TYR A 25 3.98 11.62 -1.93
CA TYR A 25 4.08 13.08 -1.95
C TYR A 25 2.78 13.78 -1.61
N GLY A 26 2.92 14.99 -1.06
CA GLY A 26 1.86 15.96 -0.92
C GLY A 26 0.76 15.56 0.05
N ALA A 27 -0.43 16.05 -0.21
CA ALA A 27 -1.60 15.81 0.66
C ALA A 27 -2.06 14.36 0.64
N THR A 28 -1.62 13.55 -0.33
CA THR A 28 -1.99 12.14 -0.45
C THR A 28 -1.00 11.17 0.17
N ILE A 29 0.07 11.66 0.81
CA ILE A 29 1.07 10.82 1.45
C ILE A 29 0.42 9.74 2.31
N GLY A 30 0.87 8.50 2.11
CA GLY A 30 0.40 7.35 2.88
C GLY A 30 -0.90 6.75 2.40
N LYS A 31 -1.56 7.33 1.40
CA LYS A 31 -2.74 6.69 0.81
C LYS A 31 -2.33 5.41 0.09
N LEU A 32 -3.14 4.39 0.24
CA LEU A 32 -2.84 3.03 -0.22
C LEU A 32 -3.90 2.51 -1.17
N GLY A 33 -3.48 1.63 -2.05
CA GLY A 33 -4.38 0.91 -2.94
C GLY A 33 -3.77 -0.43 -3.33
N ILE A 34 -4.60 -1.29 -3.89
CA ILE A 34 -4.16 -2.57 -4.44
C ILE A 34 -4.59 -2.61 -5.90
N LEU A 35 -3.63 -2.91 -6.79
CA LEU A 35 -3.96 -3.05 -8.21
C LEU A 35 -4.79 -4.29 -8.46
N THR A 36 -5.88 -4.12 -9.20
CA THR A 36 -6.74 -5.23 -9.64
C THR A 36 -6.41 -5.68 -11.06
N PHE A 37 -5.53 -4.96 -11.73
CA PHE A 37 -5.04 -5.28 -13.09
C PHE A 37 -3.63 -4.71 -13.22
N PRO A 38 -2.80 -5.23 -14.15
CA PRO A 38 -1.45 -4.70 -14.35
C PRO A 38 -1.53 -3.23 -14.79
N ALA A 39 -0.71 -2.40 -14.17
CA ALA A 39 -0.70 -0.96 -14.47
C ALA A 39 0.67 -0.36 -14.22
N THR A 40 0.92 0.77 -14.87
CA THR A 40 2.13 1.55 -14.63
C THR A 40 1.87 2.61 -13.56
N THR A 41 2.91 2.98 -12.84
CA THR A 41 2.85 4.04 -11.84
C THR A 41 3.96 5.05 -12.11
N ASN A 42 3.76 6.27 -11.65
CA ASN A 42 4.78 7.31 -11.76
C ASN A 42 5.63 7.37 -10.48
N GLN A 43 6.56 8.31 -10.43
CA GLN A 43 7.48 8.46 -9.30
C GLN A 43 6.83 8.92 -8.01
N ALA A 44 5.59 9.41 -8.07
CA ALA A 44 4.85 9.84 -6.88
C ALA A 44 4.25 8.66 -6.11
N CYS A 45 4.41 7.46 -6.62
CA CYS A 45 3.83 6.24 -6.04
C CYS A 45 4.89 5.15 -5.93
N CYS A 46 4.98 4.55 -4.76
CA CYS A 46 5.80 3.36 -4.55
C CYS A 46 4.92 2.13 -4.73
N ALA A 47 5.36 1.20 -5.58
CA ALA A 47 4.63 -0.05 -5.81
C ALA A 47 5.39 -1.22 -5.17
N CYS A 48 4.67 -1.98 -4.35
CA CYS A 48 5.18 -3.21 -3.73
C CYS A 48 4.58 -4.39 -4.47
N SER A 49 5.38 -5.07 -5.29
CA SER A 49 4.94 -6.25 -6.03
C SER A 49 4.60 -7.40 -5.08
N PRO A 50 3.71 -8.31 -5.48
CA PRO A 50 3.41 -9.48 -4.66
C PRO A 50 4.67 -10.29 -4.34
N LEU A 51 4.78 -10.75 -3.08
CA LEU A 51 5.89 -11.55 -2.59
C LEU A 51 5.38 -12.89 -2.07
N ASP A 52 6.18 -13.94 -2.27
CA ASP A 52 5.87 -15.25 -1.73
C ASP A 52 5.86 -15.20 -0.20
N GLY A 53 4.88 -15.85 0.40
CA GLY A 53 4.76 -15.92 1.85
C GLY A 53 4.14 -14.69 2.50
N ILE A 54 3.82 -13.64 1.72
CA ILE A 54 3.16 -12.44 2.23
C ILE A 54 1.88 -12.22 1.48
N ASN A 55 0.76 -12.21 2.21
CA ASN A 55 -0.54 -11.87 1.65
C ASN A 55 -0.58 -10.36 1.38
N ASN A 56 -0.98 -9.96 0.16
CA ASN A 56 -0.99 -8.55 -0.22
C ASN A 56 -1.99 -7.72 0.59
N HIS A 57 -3.10 -8.29 1.01
CA HIS A 57 -4.04 -7.61 1.90
C HIS A 57 -3.45 -7.43 3.29
N TYR A 58 -2.68 -8.40 3.79
CA TYR A 58 -1.96 -8.26 5.05
C TYR A 58 -0.95 -7.10 4.95
N LEU A 59 -0.17 -7.06 3.87
CA LEU A 59 0.76 -5.96 3.62
C LEU A 59 0.03 -4.61 3.57
N PHE A 60 -1.10 -4.55 2.86
CA PHE A 60 -1.92 -3.35 2.76
C PHE A 60 -2.32 -2.82 4.14
N TYR A 61 -2.89 -3.69 4.99
CA TYR A 61 -3.34 -3.28 6.33
C TYR A 61 -2.16 -2.92 7.24
N TYR A 62 -1.04 -3.61 7.09
CA TYR A 62 0.14 -3.25 7.85
C TYR A 62 0.62 -1.84 7.49
N LEU A 63 0.75 -1.55 6.19
CA LEU A 63 1.16 -0.22 5.73
C LEU A 63 0.14 0.84 6.14
N LEU A 64 -1.14 0.51 6.12
CA LEU A 64 -2.18 1.41 6.59
C LEU A 64 -1.99 1.76 8.07
N SER A 65 -1.59 0.78 8.90
CA SER A 65 -1.31 1.03 10.31
C SER A 65 -0.09 1.93 10.52
N GLN A 66 0.81 2.00 9.55
CA GLN A 66 2.01 2.83 9.59
C GLN A 66 1.82 4.21 8.94
N LYS A 67 0.64 4.51 8.45
CA LYS A 67 0.37 5.75 7.71
C LYS A 67 0.77 7.00 8.48
N ASP A 68 0.40 7.08 9.75
CA ASP A 68 0.73 8.24 10.59
C ASP A 68 2.24 8.38 10.77
N ASN A 69 2.96 7.27 10.90
CA ASN A 69 4.42 7.27 10.97
C ASN A 69 5.03 7.79 9.67
N PHE A 70 4.48 7.38 8.52
CA PHE A 70 4.96 7.87 7.23
C PHE A 70 4.75 9.37 7.09
N VAL A 71 3.59 9.86 7.46
CA VAL A 71 3.29 11.30 7.42
C VAL A 71 4.23 12.06 8.35
N TYR A 72 4.45 11.56 9.55
CA TYR A 72 5.35 12.16 10.53
C TYR A 72 6.79 12.23 10.02
N ARG A 73 7.26 11.15 9.38
CA ARG A 73 8.64 11.08 8.85
C ARG A 73 8.83 11.88 7.56
N SER A 74 7.75 12.31 6.92
CA SER A 74 7.81 13.06 5.66
C SER A 74 8.17 14.52 5.86
N VAL A 75 8.51 14.92 7.05
CA VAL A 75 8.73 16.31 7.44
C VAL A 75 10.01 16.86 6.85
N GLY A 76 9.99 18.11 6.51
CA GLY A 76 11.19 18.84 6.19
C GLY A 76 11.12 19.59 4.89
N GLY A 77 10.26 20.57 4.78
CA GLY A 77 10.23 21.44 3.64
C GLY A 77 8.83 21.83 3.19
N ALA A 78 8.78 22.58 2.11
CA ALA A 78 7.54 23.11 1.58
C ALA A 78 6.62 22.01 1.01
N GLN A 79 7.19 20.85 0.65
CA GLN A 79 6.41 19.72 0.14
C GLN A 79 6.76 18.46 0.92
N PRO A 80 5.86 18.00 1.79
CA PRO A 80 6.06 16.73 2.49
C PRO A 80 6.20 15.58 1.49
N ASN A 81 7.15 14.68 1.76
CA ASN A 81 7.31 13.46 0.98
C ASN A 81 7.84 12.34 1.86
N ILE A 82 7.64 11.11 1.37
CA ILE A 82 8.27 9.91 1.93
C ILE A 82 9.18 9.36 0.84
N SER A 83 10.40 8.99 1.20
CA SER A 83 11.28 8.32 0.25
C SER A 83 10.93 6.84 0.16
N LYS A 84 11.20 6.24 -1.00
CA LYS A 84 11.07 4.80 -1.18
C LYS A 84 11.91 4.04 -0.15
N GLU A 85 13.09 4.56 0.20
CA GLU A 85 13.96 3.96 1.20
C GLU A 85 13.30 3.87 2.57
N LYS A 86 12.59 4.91 3.00
CA LYS A 86 11.86 4.89 4.27
C LYS A 86 10.78 3.83 4.30
N ILE A 87 10.10 3.62 3.17
CA ILE A 87 9.07 2.58 3.06
C ILE A 87 9.73 1.20 3.13
N VAL A 88 10.79 1.00 2.36
CA VAL A 88 11.49 -0.29 2.29
C VAL A 88 12.11 -0.68 3.63
N THR A 89 12.60 0.29 4.40
CA THR A 89 13.20 0.03 5.71
C THR A 89 12.20 -0.11 6.85
N THR A 90 10.91 0.05 6.58
CA THR A 90 9.87 -0.18 7.58
C THR A 90 9.83 -1.65 7.96
N LEU A 91 10.03 -1.94 9.25
CA LEU A 91 9.99 -3.32 9.74
C LEU A 91 8.54 -3.82 9.79
N MET A 92 8.33 -4.99 9.22
CA MET A 92 7.02 -5.63 9.22
C MET A 92 7.13 -7.02 9.86
N PRO A 93 6.31 -7.33 10.87
CA PRO A 93 6.23 -8.70 11.36
C PRO A 93 5.59 -9.58 10.30
N VAL A 94 6.22 -10.71 9.98
CA VAL A 94 5.73 -11.64 8.97
C VAL A 94 5.46 -12.99 9.64
N PRO A 95 4.24 -13.18 10.19
CA PRO A 95 3.86 -14.47 10.73
C PRO A 95 3.62 -15.48 9.60
N PRO A 96 3.47 -16.77 9.91
CA PRO A 96 3.11 -17.76 8.89
C PRO A 96 1.87 -17.34 8.10
N TYR A 97 1.80 -17.73 6.84
CA TYR A 97 0.74 -17.30 5.93
C TYR A 97 -0.66 -17.55 6.47
N GLU A 98 -0.88 -18.70 7.11
CA GLU A 98 -2.18 -19.05 7.70
C GLU A 98 -2.57 -18.08 8.82
N GLU A 99 -1.59 -17.64 9.61
CA GLU A 99 -1.84 -16.64 10.66
C GLU A 99 -2.17 -15.28 10.06
N GLN A 100 -1.54 -14.91 8.95
CA GLN A 100 -1.91 -13.70 8.21
C GLN A 100 -3.39 -13.74 7.80
N ARG A 101 -3.85 -14.88 7.29
CA ARG A 101 -5.25 -15.08 6.93
C ARG A 101 -6.19 -14.92 8.12
N GLN A 102 -5.83 -15.49 9.26
CA GLN A 102 -6.63 -15.36 10.48
C GLN A 102 -6.74 -13.89 10.93
N ILE A 103 -5.67 -13.13 10.82
CA ILE A 103 -5.67 -11.70 11.14
C ILE A 103 -6.61 -10.96 10.20
N LEU A 104 -6.55 -11.25 8.90
CA LEU A 104 -7.43 -10.63 7.90
C LEU A 104 -8.89 -10.96 8.17
N ASP A 105 -9.21 -12.19 8.53
CA ASP A 105 -10.58 -12.59 8.87
C ASP A 105 -11.12 -11.77 10.06
N LYS A 106 -10.30 -11.54 11.07
CA LYS A 106 -10.68 -10.71 12.22
C LYS A 106 -10.91 -9.25 11.82
N ILE A 107 -10.08 -8.73 10.93
CA ILE A 107 -10.25 -7.36 10.41
C ILE A 107 -11.58 -7.25 9.68
N ASP A 108 -11.93 -8.22 8.84
CA ASP A 108 -13.20 -8.23 8.10
C ASP A 108 -14.40 -8.25 9.05
N ILE A 109 -14.35 -9.07 10.09
CA ILE A 109 -15.39 -9.12 11.10
C ILE A 109 -15.55 -7.76 11.79
N PHE A 110 -14.43 -7.13 12.13
CA PHE A 110 -14.43 -5.83 12.79
C PHE A 110 -15.08 -4.75 11.91
N PHE A 111 -14.74 -4.72 10.63
CA PHE A 111 -15.34 -3.75 9.71
C PHE A 111 -16.83 -4.02 9.49
N ASP A 112 -17.25 -5.29 9.45
CA ASP A 112 -18.67 -5.63 9.36
C ASP A 112 -19.45 -5.12 10.58
N LEU A 113 -18.88 -5.25 11.78
CA LEU A 113 -19.48 -4.72 13.00
C LEU A 113 -19.60 -3.20 12.96
N ILE A 114 -18.58 -2.50 12.47
CA ILE A 114 -18.61 -1.05 12.34
C ILE A 114 -19.74 -0.63 11.39
N ARG A 115 -19.88 -1.31 10.26
CA ARG A 115 -20.93 -1.03 9.29
C ARG A 115 -22.33 -1.24 9.88
N ASP A 116 -22.50 -2.30 10.66
CA ASP A 116 -23.78 -2.57 11.35
C ASP A 116 -24.10 -1.47 12.36
N ILE A 117 -23.12 -1.00 13.11
CA ILE A 117 -23.29 0.12 14.04
C ILE A 117 -23.68 1.39 13.29
N GLU A 118 -23.00 1.71 12.20
CA GLU A 118 -23.32 2.87 11.38
C GLU A 118 -24.77 2.82 10.86
N LYS A 119 -25.22 1.67 10.39
CA LYS A 119 -26.60 1.47 9.94
C LYS A 119 -27.60 1.68 11.05
N SER A 120 -27.30 1.28 12.26
CA SER A 120 -28.21 1.44 13.39
C SER A 120 -28.31 2.88 13.87
N LEU A 121 -27.34 3.73 13.54
CA LEU A 121 -27.33 5.14 13.92
C LEU A 121 -28.09 6.04 12.91
N ASN A 122 -28.39 5.52 11.75
CA ASN A 122 -29.09 6.28 10.70
C ASN A 122 -30.61 6.07 10.77
#